data_d2ea971b11debd719a96afecf45171aa
#
_entry.id   d2ea971b11debd719a96afecf45171aa
#
_cell.length_a   1.000
_cell.length_b   1.000
_cell.length_c   1.000
_cell.angle_alpha   90.00
_cell.angle_beta   90.00
_cell.angle_gamma   90.00
#
_symmetry.space_group_name_H-M   'P 1'
#
loop_
_entity.id
_entity.type
_entity.pdbx_description
1 polymer ?
#
loop_
_entity_poly.entity_id
_entity_poly.type
_entity_poly.pdbx_seq_one_letter_code
_entity_poly.pdbx_strand_id
1 'polypeptide(L)'
;MKKDLLKRTIFAALALAIFIPLLVIGGLWLQIAMGLLAMLGVHELLQMKGLNTMTPEGLLTLLATFALTIPLENYLTFLPVDGNVVAYGVVIFIMLGCTVFSKNYTIEDAVYPIAMSFYVGFGFNALVDARIAGLDKALLALCIVWATDSGA
;
A
#
# COMPACT_ATOMS: atom_id res chain seq x y z
N MET A 1 -12.15 14.55 -25.38
CA MET A 1 -11.17 13.47 -25.66
C MET A 1 -9.72 13.94 -25.60
N LYS A 2 -9.23 14.84 -26.48
CA LYS A 2 -7.81 15.30 -26.43
C LYS A 2 -7.41 16.03 -25.12
N LYS A 3 -8.29 16.85 -24.55
CA LYS A 3 -8.01 17.56 -23.29
C LYS A 3 -7.89 16.63 -22.06
N ASP A 4 -8.64 15.52 -22.05
CA ASP A 4 -8.59 14.57 -20.93
C ASP A 4 -7.35 13.67 -21.04
N LEU A 5 -6.96 13.29 -22.25
CA LEU A 5 -5.69 12.61 -22.49
C LEU A 5 -4.50 13.48 -22.08
N LEU A 6 -4.52 14.76 -22.46
CA LEU A 6 -3.46 15.70 -22.12
C LEU A 6 -3.32 15.86 -20.59
N LYS A 7 -4.45 16.00 -19.88
CA LYS A 7 -4.45 16.06 -18.40
C LYS A 7 -3.85 14.79 -17.79
N ARG A 8 -4.29 13.62 -18.23
CA ARG A 8 -3.77 12.33 -17.73
C ARG A 8 -2.27 12.20 -17.98
N THR A 9 -1.78 12.59 -19.15
CA THR A 9 -0.35 12.55 -19.48
C THR A 9 0.46 13.53 -18.61
N ILE A 10 -0.05 14.74 -18.37
CA ILE A 10 0.61 15.73 -17.51
C ILE A 10 0.68 15.21 -16.06
N PHE A 11 -0.42 14.66 -15.53
CA PHE A 11 -0.42 14.08 -14.19
C PHE A 11 0.53 12.89 -14.06
N ALA A 12 0.57 12.01 -15.05
CA ALA A 12 1.50 10.89 -15.07
C ALA A 12 2.96 11.35 -15.13
N ALA A 13 3.28 12.34 -15.95
CA ALA A 13 4.61 12.91 -16.04
C ALA A 13 5.04 13.61 -14.73
N LEU A 14 4.11 14.34 -14.10
CA LEU A 14 4.36 14.98 -12.81
C LEU A 14 4.60 13.94 -11.70
N ALA A 15 3.78 12.90 -11.66
CA ALA A 15 3.94 11.80 -10.71
C ALA A 15 5.29 11.11 -10.87
N LEU A 16 5.71 10.81 -12.10
CA LEU A 16 7.03 10.25 -12.39
C LEU A 16 8.17 11.19 -12.02
N ALA A 17 8.02 12.51 -12.28
CA ALA A 17 9.01 13.51 -11.93
C ALA A 17 9.25 13.61 -10.42
N ILE A 18 8.25 13.32 -9.59
CA ILE A 18 8.36 13.25 -8.13
C ILE A 18 8.88 11.89 -7.68
N PHE A 19 8.39 10.82 -8.31
CA PHE A 19 8.70 9.45 -7.92
C PHE A 19 10.15 9.06 -8.19
N ILE A 20 10.71 9.46 -9.35
CA ILE A 20 12.09 9.10 -9.72
C ILE A 20 13.11 9.68 -8.73
N PRO A 21 13.12 10.98 -8.38
CA PRO A 21 14.01 11.51 -7.36
C PRO A 21 13.84 10.82 -6.00
N LEU A 22 12.60 10.54 -5.61
CA LEU A 22 12.29 9.87 -4.37
C LEU A 22 12.88 8.44 -4.33
N LEU A 23 12.79 7.73 -5.45
CA LEU A 23 13.39 6.41 -5.61
C LEU A 23 14.92 6.47 -5.55
N VAL A 24 15.54 7.50 -6.12
CA VAL A 24 17.00 7.70 -6.08
C VAL A 24 17.49 8.01 -4.67
N ILE A 25 16.80 8.92 -3.95
CA ILE A 25 17.12 9.25 -2.56
C ILE A 25 16.96 8.01 -1.67
N GLY A 26 15.86 7.27 -1.84
CA GLY A 26 15.59 6.06 -1.05
C GLY A 26 15.33 6.35 0.44
N GLY A 27 15.70 5.38 1.29
CA GLY A 27 15.62 5.52 2.76
C GLY A 27 14.21 5.77 3.29
N LEU A 28 14.13 6.44 4.43
CA LEU A 28 12.87 6.71 5.13
C LEU A 28 11.85 7.50 4.29
N TRP A 29 12.32 8.46 3.51
CA TRP A 29 11.46 9.30 2.66
C TRP A 29 10.69 8.48 1.63
N LEU A 30 11.39 7.54 0.98
CA LEU A 30 10.74 6.62 0.04
C LEU A 30 9.71 5.74 0.75
N GLN A 31 10.07 5.18 1.91
CA GLN A 31 9.20 4.28 2.66
C GLN A 31 7.89 4.98 3.07
N ILE A 32 7.98 6.19 3.62
CA ILE A 32 6.81 7.00 3.97
C ILE A 32 5.96 7.28 2.73
N ALA A 33 6.58 7.69 1.62
CA ALA A 33 5.84 7.97 0.40
C ALA A 33 5.15 6.72 -0.15
N MET A 34 5.81 5.56 -0.14
CA MET A 34 5.21 4.28 -0.55
C MET A 34 4.05 3.90 0.37
N GLY A 35 4.19 4.08 1.69
CA GLY A 35 3.12 3.85 2.64
C GLY A 35 1.91 4.75 2.38
N LEU A 36 2.12 6.03 2.12
CA LEU A 36 1.04 6.96 1.78
C LEU A 36 0.37 6.61 0.44
N LEU A 37 1.14 6.25 -0.59
CA LEU A 37 0.60 5.80 -1.87
C LEU A 37 -0.20 4.51 -1.72
N ALA A 38 0.27 3.57 -0.92
CA ALA A 38 -0.46 2.34 -0.61
C ALA A 38 -1.80 2.64 0.09
N MET A 39 -1.79 3.55 1.07
CA MET A 39 -3.04 4.00 1.73
C MET A 39 -4.02 4.64 0.75
N LEU A 40 -3.53 5.51 -0.15
CA LEU A 40 -4.38 6.11 -1.19
C LEU A 40 -4.96 5.05 -2.12
N GLY A 41 -4.16 4.08 -2.56
CA GLY A 41 -4.63 2.98 -3.40
C GLY A 41 -5.72 2.15 -2.72
N VAL A 42 -5.54 1.79 -1.45
CA VAL A 42 -6.55 1.07 -0.67
C VAL A 42 -7.79 1.93 -0.44
N HIS A 43 -7.62 3.23 -0.16
CA HIS A 43 -8.74 4.15 -0.02
C HIS A 43 -9.64 4.17 -1.29
N GLU A 44 -9.03 4.27 -2.47
CA GLU A 44 -9.77 4.23 -3.75
C GLU A 44 -10.47 2.89 -3.97
N LEU A 45 -9.80 1.76 -3.66
CA LEU A 45 -10.40 0.43 -3.78
C LEU A 45 -11.60 0.25 -2.85
N LEU A 46 -11.52 0.74 -1.61
CA LEU A 46 -12.63 0.71 -0.66
C LEU A 46 -13.81 1.57 -1.15
N GLN A 47 -13.52 2.75 -1.69
CA GLN A 47 -14.56 3.61 -2.26
C GLN A 47 -15.25 2.97 -3.48
N MET A 48 -14.50 2.29 -4.35
CA MET A 48 -15.07 1.56 -5.49
C MET A 48 -16.05 0.46 -5.06
N LYS A 49 -15.81 -0.14 -3.88
CA LYS A 49 -16.72 -1.12 -3.27
C LYS A 49 -17.90 -0.47 -2.52
N GLY A 50 -17.91 0.86 -2.38
CA GLY A 50 -18.92 1.59 -1.61
C GLY A 50 -18.67 1.56 -0.10
N LEU A 51 -17.48 1.15 0.34
CA LEU A 51 -17.08 1.14 1.74
C LEU A 51 -16.55 2.51 2.15
N ASN A 52 -17.02 3.01 3.31
CA ASN A 52 -16.56 4.30 3.81
C ASN A 52 -15.26 4.15 4.60
N THR A 53 -14.21 4.81 4.15
CA THR A 53 -12.91 4.80 4.83
C THR A 53 -12.84 5.64 6.11
N MET A 54 -13.86 6.48 6.36
CA MET A 54 -13.94 7.27 7.60
C MET A 54 -14.52 6.49 8.77
N THR A 55 -14.92 5.25 8.56
CA THR A 55 -15.30 4.34 9.66
C THR A 55 -14.06 3.87 10.42
N PRO A 56 -14.20 3.44 11.69
CA PRO A 56 -13.07 2.88 12.45
C PRO A 56 -12.37 1.73 11.72
N GLU A 57 -13.16 0.87 11.07
CA GLU A 57 -12.67 -0.27 10.28
C GLU A 57 -11.88 0.19 9.04
N GLY A 58 -12.38 1.23 8.35
CA GLY A 58 -11.70 1.82 7.20
C GLY A 58 -10.37 2.46 7.58
N LEU A 59 -10.35 3.23 8.68
CA LEU A 59 -9.12 3.82 9.21
C LEU A 59 -8.12 2.75 9.64
N LEU A 60 -8.60 1.70 10.31
CA LEU A 60 -7.75 0.57 10.72
C LEU A 60 -7.14 -0.14 9.51
N THR A 61 -7.92 -0.29 8.43
CA THR A 61 -7.42 -0.86 7.16
C THR A 61 -6.32 -0.01 6.54
N LEU A 62 -6.46 1.31 6.54
CA LEU A 62 -5.43 2.22 6.03
C LEU A 62 -4.15 2.14 6.87
N LEU A 63 -4.28 2.14 8.21
CA LEU A 63 -3.13 1.99 9.11
C LEU A 63 -2.44 0.63 8.94
N ALA A 64 -3.21 -0.45 8.77
CA ALA A 64 -2.67 -1.78 8.49
C ALA A 64 -1.87 -1.79 7.18
N THR A 65 -2.40 -1.16 6.13
CA THR A 65 -1.70 -1.05 4.84
C THR A 65 -0.38 -0.32 5.00
N PHE A 66 -0.38 0.80 5.72
CA PHE A 66 0.83 1.58 5.98
C PHE A 66 1.86 0.77 6.77
N ALA A 67 1.43 0.11 7.85
CA ALA A 67 2.29 -0.74 8.68
C ALA A 67 2.88 -1.92 7.89
N LEU A 68 2.11 -2.52 6.97
CA LEU A 68 2.59 -3.61 6.13
C LEU A 68 3.59 -3.13 5.07
N THR A 69 3.46 -1.89 4.59
CA THR A 69 4.33 -1.33 3.55
C THR A 69 5.72 -0.99 4.07
N ILE A 70 5.84 -0.57 5.34
CA ILE A 70 7.11 -0.14 5.93
C ILE A 70 7.78 -1.33 6.63
N PRO A 71 9.09 -1.57 6.45
CA PRO A 71 9.82 -2.61 7.17
C PRO A 71 10.02 -2.18 8.63
N LEU A 72 9.04 -2.47 9.48
CA LEU A 72 8.99 -2.05 10.88
C LEU A 72 10.14 -2.63 11.72
N GLU A 73 10.65 -3.81 11.36
CA GLU A 73 11.78 -4.46 11.99
C GLU A 73 13.05 -3.60 11.96
N ASN A 74 13.20 -2.73 10.97
CA ASN A 74 14.34 -1.82 10.87
C ASN A 74 14.27 -0.66 11.88
N TYR A 75 13.09 -0.39 12.45
CA TYR A 75 12.84 0.72 13.36
C TYR A 75 12.50 0.27 14.79
N LEU A 76 11.86 -0.89 14.91
CA LEU A 76 11.38 -1.43 16.17
C LEU A 76 12.15 -2.71 16.51
N THR A 77 13.27 -2.56 17.19
CA THR A 77 14.20 -3.67 17.50
C THR A 77 13.60 -4.78 18.37
N PHE A 78 12.45 -4.55 19.00
CA PHE A 78 11.76 -5.56 19.81
C PHE A 78 10.84 -6.47 18.96
N LEU A 79 10.57 -6.10 17.68
CA LEU A 79 9.79 -6.94 16.80
C LEU A 79 10.64 -8.07 16.22
N PRO A 80 10.04 -9.25 15.97
CA PRO A 80 10.71 -10.32 15.24
C PRO A 80 11.01 -9.91 13.80
N VAL A 81 11.79 -10.73 13.11
CA VAL A 81 12.27 -10.47 11.74
C VAL A 81 11.13 -10.08 10.76
N ASP A 82 9.93 -10.61 10.95
CA ASP A 82 8.76 -10.29 10.12
C ASP A 82 7.77 -9.39 10.89
N GLY A 83 8.28 -8.37 11.57
CA GLY A 83 7.51 -7.52 12.47
C GLY A 83 6.31 -6.83 11.80
N ASN A 84 6.42 -6.43 10.54
CA ASN A 84 5.32 -5.86 9.76
C ASN A 84 4.21 -6.89 9.49
N VAL A 85 4.55 -8.14 9.21
CA VAL A 85 3.59 -9.25 9.01
C VAL A 85 2.88 -9.58 10.31
N VAL A 86 3.61 -9.61 11.41
CA VAL A 86 3.04 -9.84 12.75
C VAL A 86 2.09 -8.71 13.13
N ALA A 87 2.49 -7.45 12.94
CA ALA A 87 1.64 -6.29 13.19
C ALA A 87 0.36 -6.33 12.35
N TYR A 88 0.48 -6.70 11.08
CA TYR A 88 -0.66 -6.89 10.19
C TYR A 88 -1.58 -8.02 10.67
N GLY A 89 -1.02 -9.15 11.12
CA GLY A 89 -1.78 -10.26 11.71
C GLY A 89 -2.62 -9.81 12.90
N VAL A 90 -2.07 -8.98 13.78
CA VAL A 90 -2.82 -8.41 14.92
C VAL A 90 -4.00 -7.56 14.43
N VAL A 91 -3.79 -6.75 13.40
CA VAL A 91 -4.87 -5.93 12.83
C VAL A 91 -5.97 -6.80 12.22
N ILE A 92 -5.62 -7.89 11.51
CA ILE A 92 -6.61 -8.86 11.01
C ILE A 92 -7.47 -9.40 12.16
N PHE A 93 -6.84 -9.83 13.25
CA PHE A 93 -7.58 -10.34 14.42
C PHE A 93 -8.53 -9.28 15.01
N ILE A 94 -8.10 -8.04 15.10
CA ILE A 94 -8.95 -6.94 15.57
C ILE A 94 -10.12 -6.73 14.61
N MET A 95 -9.88 -6.68 13.31
CA MET A 95 -10.93 -6.47 12.30
C MET A 95 -11.95 -7.61 12.30
N LEU A 96 -11.50 -8.86 12.39
CA LEU A 96 -12.40 -10.02 12.51
C LEU A 96 -13.13 -10.02 13.85
N GLY A 97 -12.47 -9.61 14.94
CA GLY A 97 -13.13 -9.43 16.24
C GLY A 97 -14.27 -8.40 16.18
N CYS A 98 -14.10 -7.30 15.46
CA CYS A 98 -15.13 -6.29 15.27
C CYS A 98 -16.40 -6.85 14.63
N THR A 99 -16.29 -7.87 13.76
CA THR A 99 -17.46 -8.52 13.15
C THR A 99 -18.33 -9.27 14.15
N VAL A 100 -17.75 -9.74 15.25
CA VAL A 100 -18.46 -10.45 16.32
C VAL A 100 -19.25 -9.48 17.20
N PHE A 101 -18.69 -8.29 17.44
CA PHE A 101 -19.28 -7.30 18.35
C PHE A 101 -20.21 -6.30 17.66
N SER A 102 -20.08 -6.11 16.36
CA SER A 102 -20.88 -5.16 15.58
C SER A 102 -21.98 -5.87 14.78
N LYS A 103 -23.23 -5.46 14.97
CA LYS A 103 -24.37 -6.00 14.20
C LYS A 103 -24.40 -5.53 12.74
N ASN A 104 -23.70 -4.43 12.44
CA ASN A 104 -23.72 -3.77 11.13
C ASN A 104 -22.44 -4.00 10.33
N TYR A 105 -21.49 -4.76 10.87
CA TYR A 105 -20.22 -5.08 10.23
C TYR A 105 -20.07 -6.59 10.11
N THR A 106 -20.22 -7.08 8.90
CA THR A 106 -20.23 -8.53 8.59
C THR A 106 -18.82 -9.02 8.26
N ILE A 107 -18.65 -10.34 8.22
CA ILE A 107 -17.38 -10.96 7.77
C ILE A 107 -17.08 -10.54 6.32
N GLU A 108 -18.09 -10.43 5.47
CA GLU A 108 -17.93 -10.00 4.08
C GLU A 108 -17.39 -8.57 3.98
N ASP A 109 -17.82 -7.69 4.89
CA ASP A 109 -17.32 -6.32 4.98
C ASP A 109 -15.88 -6.26 5.49
N ALA A 110 -15.43 -7.24 6.26
CA ALA A 110 -14.05 -7.33 6.76
C ALA A 110 -13.08 -7.96 5.75
N VAL A 111 -13.50 -9.00 5.03
CA VAL A 111 -12.63 -9.77 4.12
C VAL A 111 -12.11 -8.91 2.99
N TYR A 112 -12.95 -8.05 2.40
CA TYR A 112 -12.52 -7.21 1.28
C TYR A 112 -11.44 -6.20 1.68
N PRO A 113 -11.61 -5.38 2.75
CA PRO A 113 -10.55 -4.50 3.24
C PRO A 113 -9.26 -5.24 3.59
N ILE A 114 -9.36 -6.38 4.26
CA ILE A 114 -8.20 -7.22 4.60
C ILE A 114 -7.47 -7.67 3.34
N ALA A 115 -8.18 -8.22 2.36
CA ALA A 115 -7.57 -8.70 1.12
C ALA A 115 -6.91 -7.57 0.32
N MET A 116 -7.59 -6.40 0.21
CA MET A 116 -7.06 -5.26 -0.55
C MET A 116 -5.87 -4.60 0.16
N SER A 117 -5.93 -4.45 1.48
CA SER A 117 -4.80 -3.91 2.25
C SER A 117 -3.57 -4.82 2.19
N PHE A 118 -3.77 -6.14 2.22
CA PHE A 118 -2.68 -7.10 2.05
C PHE A 118 -2.07 -7.01 0.65
N TYR A 119 -2.90 -7.08 -0.37
CA TYR A 119 -2.45 -7.06 -1.77
C TYR A 119 -1.65 -5.79 -2.09
N VAL A 120 -2.21 -4.64 -1.76
CA VAL A 120 -1.56 -3.34 -2.03
C VAL A 120 -0.36 -3.13 -1.12
N GLY A 121 -0.51 -3.34 0.19
CA GLY A 121 0.56 -3.13 1.17
C GLY A 121 1.77 -4.03 0.91
N PHE A 122 1.55 -5.30 0.61
CA PHE A 122 2.61 -6.25 0.29
C PHE A 122 3.30 -5.91 -1.05
N GLY A 123 2.54 -5.48 -2.06
CA GLY A 123 3.10 -5.04 -3.33
C GLY A 123 4.03 -3.84 -3.19
N PHE A 124 3.63 -2.83 -2.41
CA PHE A 124 4.47 -1.67 -2.12
C PHE A 124 5.64 -2.01 -1.19
N ASN A 125 5.47 -2.92 -0.22
CA ASN A 125 6.56 -3.42 0.62
C ASN A 125 7.64 -4.10 -0.23
N ALA A 126 7.26 -4.96 -1.17
CA ALA A 126 8.21 -5.62 -2.07
C ALA A 126 9.05 -4.61 -2.88
N LEU A 127 8.47 -3.47 -3.27
CA LEU A 127 9.21 -2.40 -3.94
C LEU A 127 10.17 -1.68 -2.98
N VAL A 128 9.77 -1.45 -1.75
CA VAL A 128 10.63 -0.89 -0.69
C VAL A 128 11.81 -1.82 -0.43
N ASP A 129 11.57 -3.11 -0.28
CA ASP A 129 12.62 -4.11 -0.06
C ASP A 129 13.57 -4.23 -1.26
N ALA A 130 13.04 -4.23 -2.47
CA ALA A 130 13.86 -4.18 -3.68
C ALA A 130 14.77 -2.95 -3.69
N ARG A 131 14.29 -1.79 -3.23
CA ARG A 131 15.10 -0.57 -3.13
C ARG A 131 16.13 -0.62 -2.00
N ILE A 132 15.81 -1.23 -0.88
CA ILE A 132 16.78 -1.47 0.22
C ILE A 132 17.90 -2.40 -0.28
N ALA A 133 17.55 -3.42 -1.06
CA ALA A 133 18.50 -4.36 -1.65
C ALA A 133 19.37 -3.75 -2.76
N GLY A 134 18.94 -2.63 -3.36
CA GLY A 134 19.69 -1.89 -4.37
C GLY A 134 18.79 -1.11 -5.33
N LEU A 135 19.29 0.03 -5.83
CA LEU A 135 18.56 0.85 -6.81
C LEU A 135 18.36 0.10 -8.14
N ASP A 136 19.32 -0.68 -8.55
CA ASP A 136 19.29 -1.54 -9.73
C ASP A 136 18.15 -2.56 -9.67
N LYS A 137 17.93 -3.18 -8.51
CA LYS A 137 16.84 -4.13 -8.29
C LYS A 137 15.48 -3.47 -8.32
N ALA A 138 15.33 -2.30 -7.70
CA ALA A 138 14.10 -1.53 -7.75
C ALA A 138 13.76 -1.07 -9.18
N LEU A 139 14.76 -0.59 -9.93
CA LEU A 139 14.57 -0.21 -11.32
C LEU A 139 14.20 -1.41 -12.20
N LEU A 140 14.84 -2.55 -11.98
CA LEU A 140 14.49 -3.79 -12.69
C LEU A 140 13.05 -4.21 -12.41
N ALA A 141 12.62 -4.18 -11.15
CA ALA A 141 11.23 -4.50 -10.77
C ALA A 141 10.24 -3.57 -11.48
N LEU A 142 10.49 -2.26 -11.49
CA LEU A 142 9.65 -1.28 -12.19
C LEU A 142 9.64 -1.51 -13.71
N CYS A 143 10.79 -1.80 -14.32
CA CYS A 143 10.87 -2.12 -15.75
C CYS A 143 10.03 -3.35 -16.11
N ILE A 144 10.07 -4.40 -15.27
CA ILE A 144 9.25 -5.60 -15.47
C ILE A 144 7.75 -5.26 -15.40
N VAL A 145 7.32 -4.50 -14.39
CA VAL A 145 5.92 -4.07 -14.26
C VAL A 145 5.49 -3.26 -15.48
N TRP A 146 6.27 -2.27 -15.90
CA TRP A 146 5.93 -1.44 -17.06
C TRP A 146 5.94 -2.22 -18.37
N ALA A 147 6.85 -3.18 -18.52
CA ALA A 147 6.89 -4.04 -19.70
C ALA A 147 5.66 -4.96 -19.77
N THR A 148 5.22 -5.51 -18.65
CA THR A 148 3.99 -6.31 -18.56
C THR A 148 2.75 -5.48 -18.84
N ASP A 149 2.64 -4.30 -18.28
CA ASP A 149 1.49 -3.40 -18.52
C ASP A 149 1.41 -2.92 -19.96
N SER A 150 2.57 -2.71 -20.60
CA SER A 150 2.63 -2.28 -22.01
C SER A 150 2.45 -3.42 -23.00
N GLY A 151 2.70 -4.65 -22.58
CA GLY A 151 2.60 -5.86 -23.42
C GLY A 151 1.25 -6.56 -23.35
N ALA A 152 0.37 -6.12 -22.44
CA ALA A 152 -0.99 -6.63 -22.32
C ALA A 152 -1.98 -5.78 -23.11
#